data_f9917304c2f70f409b05ea899a126a48
#
_entry.id   f9917304c2f70f409b05ea899a126a48
#
_cell.length_a   1.000
_cell.length_b   1.000
_cell.length_c   1.000
_cell.angle_alpha   90.00
_cell.angle_beta   90.00
_cell.angle_gamma   90.00
#
_symmetry.space_group_name_H-M   'P 1'
#
loop_
_entity.id
_entity.type
_entity.pdbx_description
1 polymer ?
#
loop_
_entity_poly.entity_id
_entity_poly.type
_entity_poly.pdbx_seq_one_letter_code
_entity_poly.pdbx_strand_id
1 'polypeptide(L)'
;YLIAEADESDGSFLCLFPIINVVTNVDEDHLDHYGTRQAIDDAFVQFMNKVPFYGLNVVCGDDSGVRALLPRVKAPPQLEYLVVDVLTYGFAADNQLRAVLLESGMTSRFEVWRDDQKLGEVSLPHPGRHNILNALAAIGAATAADIPFERCVEGLATFRGVGRRFEFKGERNGVTVIDDYGHHPAEIAATLATARQ
;
A
#
# COMPACT_ATOMS: atom_id res chain seq x y z
N TYR A 1 -12.85 -4.40 -14.53
CA TYR A 1 -12.65 -4.04 -13.11
C TYR A 1 -12.95 -2.56 -12.90
N LEU A 2 -13.50 -2.22 -11.72
CA LEU A 2 -13.55 -0.87 -11.19
C LEU A 2 -12.44 -0.75 -10.14
N ILE A 3 -11.56 0.26 -10.28
CA ILE A 3 -10.55 0.59 -9.29
C ILE A 3 -10.95 1.95 -8.70
N ALA A 4 -11.10 2.01 -7.39
CA ALA A 4 -11.50 3.21 -6.68
C ALA A 4 -10.55 3.49 -5.51
N GLU A 5 -10.24 4.75 -5.27
CA GLU A 5 -9.65 5.21 -4.03
C GLU A 5 -10.73 5.17 -2.94
N ALA A 6 -10.41 4.53 -1.81
CA ALA A 6 -11.30 4.41 -0.68
C ALA A 6 -10.86 5.44 0.38
N ASP A 7 -11.67 6.48 0.57
CA ASP A 7 -11.38 7.57 1.50
C ASP A 7 -11.91 7.20 2.91
N GLU A 8 -11.01 7.11 3.87
CA GLU A 8 -11.33 6.81 5.25
C GLU A 8 -11.72 8.06 6.06
N SER A 9 -11.41 9.26 5.58
CA SER A 9 -11.49 10.51 6.35
C SER A 9 -12.88 10.81 6.94
N ASP A 10 -13.94 10.39 6.25
CA ASP A 10 -15.34 10.57 6.64
C ASP A 10 -16.11 9.24 6.82
N GLY A 11 -15.38 8.11 6.75
CA GLY A 11 -15.97 6.77 6.84
C GLY A 11 -16.71 6.32 5.58
N SER A 12 -16.70 7.08 4.48
CA SER A 12 -17.41 6.74 3.25
C SER A 12 -16.89 5.45 2.60
N PHE A 13 -15.61 5.09 2.81
CA PHE A 13 -15.04 3.82 2.35
C PHE A 13 -15.83 2.60 2.88
N LEU A 14 -16.52 2.73 4.00
CA LEU A 14 -17.41 1.68 4.51
C LEU A 14 -18.67 1.45 3.66
N CYS A 15 -18.96 2.31 2.70
CA CYS A 15 -20.03 2.08 1.73
C CYS A 15 -19.60 1.20 0.56
N LEU A 16 -18.29 0.93 0.41
CA LEU A 16 -17.74 0.09 -0.66
C LEU A 16 -17.82 -1.40 -0.30
N PHE A 17 -17.89 -2.24 -1.33
CA PHE A 17 -17.87 -3.70 -1.23
C PHE A 17 -16.77 -4.25 -2.14
N PRO A 18 -15.51 -4.18 -1.71
CA PRO A 18 -14.38 -4.60 -2.53
C PRO A 18 -14.29 -6.12 -2.65
N ILE A 19 -13.89 -6.61 -3.83
CA ILE A 19 -13.43 -8.00 -4.01
C ILE A 19 -11.95 -8.09 -3.64
N ILE A 20 -11.16 -7.09 -4.03
CA ILE A 20 -9.77 -6.92 -3.64
C ILE A 20 -9.66 -5.59 -2.91
N ASN A 21 -9.15 -5.64 -1.70
CA ASN A 21 -8.93 -4.48 -0.83
C ASN A 21 -7.43 -4.26 -0.66
N VAL A 22 -7.00 -3.00 -0.67
CA VAL A 22 -5.61 -2.62 -0.35
C VAL A 22 -5.60 -1.73 0.88
N VAL A 23 -4.84 -2.11 1.92
CA VAL A 23 -4.62 -1.30 3.11
C VAL A 23 -3.13 -1.02 3.26
N THR A 24 -2.75 0.24 3.09
CA THR A 24 -1.35 0.66 3.10
C THR A 24 -0.81 0.93 4.50
N ASN A 25 -1.63 1.53 5.34
CA ASN A 25 -1.31 1.85 6.73
C ASN A 25 -2.60 2.08 7.52
N VAL A 26 -2.50 2.07 8.85
CA VAL A 26 -3.56 2.51 9.77
C VAL A 26 -2.91 3.37 10.84
N ASP A 27 -3.08 4.68 10.71
CA ASP A 27 -2.52 5.66 11.63
C ASP A 27 -3.62 6.40 12.42
N GLU A 28 -3.23 7.17 13.40
CA GLU A 28 -4.13 7.99 14.22
C GLU A 28 -4.38 9.33 13.52
N ASP A 29 -5.21 9.30 12.49
CA ASP A 29 -5.65 10.46 11.73
C ASP A 29 -7.18 10.59 11.78
N HIS A 30 -7.72 11.73 11.36
CA HIS A 30 -9.18 11.99 11.30
C HIS A 30 -9.92 11.76 12.64
N LEU A 31 -9.26 12.08 13.76
CA LEU A 31 -9.86 12.00 15.10
C LEU A 31 -11.07 12.90 15.30
N ASP A 32 -11.17 13.97 14.51
CA ASP A 32 -12.34 14.85 14.44
C ASP A 32 -13.60 14.09 13.96
N HIS A 33 -13.45 13.11 13.07
CA HIS A 33 -14.53 12.23 12.61
C HIS A 33 -14.73 11.02 13.54
N TYR A 34 -13.66 10.29 13.84
CA TYR A 34 -13.76 9.02 14.57
C TYR A 34 -13.80 9.16 16.09
N GLY A 35 -13.28 10.28 16.62
CA GLY A 35 -13.22 10.55 18.05
C GLY A 35 -12.16 9.76 18.81
N THR A 36 -11.88 8.51 18.45
CA THR A 36 -10.90 7.65 19.13
C THR A 36 -10.13 6.77 18.16
N ARG A 37 -8.90 6.39 18.52
CA ARG A 37 -8.11 5.38 17.80
C ARG A 37 -8.89 4.06 17.64
N GLN A 38 -9.60 3.61 18.69
CA GLN A 38 -10.37 2.37 18.64
C GLN A 38 -11.45 2.42 17.55
N ALA A 39 -12.10 3.57 17.34
CA ALA A 39 -13.11 3.72 16.30
C ALA A 39 -12.50 3.63 14.89
N ILE A 40 -11.28 4.18 14.69
CA ILE A 40 -10.50 4.01 13.46
C ILE A 40 -10.21 2.52 13.23
N ASP A 41 -9.65 1.85 14.22
CA ASP A 41 -9.33 0.42 14.15
C ASP A 41 -10.56 -0.43 13.81
N ASP A 42 -11.71 -0.13 14.43
CA ASP A 42 -12.98 -0.84 14.19
C ASP A 42 -13.48 -0.61 12.75
N ALA A 43 -13.36 0.61 12.23
CA ALA A 43 -13.73 0.94 10.86
C ALA A 43 -12.86 0.18 9.84
N PHE A 44 -11.54 0.14 10.03
CA PHE A 44 -10.65 -0.61 9.14
C PHE A 44 -10.89 -2.12 9.21
N VAL A 45 -11.13 -2.68 10.39
CA VAL A 45 -11.53 -4.10 10.52
C VAL A 45 -12.85 -4.36 9.82
N GLN A 46 -13.84 -3.47 9.98
CA GLN A 46 -15.12 -3.58 9.27
C GLN A 46 -14.91 -3.55 7.76
N PHE A 47 -14.05 -2.68 7.25
CA PHE A 47 -13.75 -2.60 5.81
C PHE A 47 -13.08 -3.87 5.29
N MET A 48 -12.06 -4.38 5.98
CA MET A 48 -11.39 -5.62 5.60
C MET A 48 -12.34 -6.82 5.65
N ASN A 49 -13.27 -6.86 6.60
CA ASN A 49 -14.26 -7.93 6.72
C ASN A 49 -15.39 -7.86 5.67
N LYS A 50 -15.46 -6.81 4.85
CA LYS A 50 -16.38 -6.73 3.70
C LYS A 50 -15.89 -7.50 2.48
N VAL A 51 -14.63 -7.85 2.42
CA VAL A 51 -14.08 -8.69 1.36
C VAL A 51 -14.74 -10.06 1.41
N PRO A 52 -15.33 -10.56 0.31
CA PRO A 52 -15.96 -11.85 0.30
C PRO A 52 -14.94 -12.99 0.40
N PHE A 53 -15.38 -14.20 0.72
CA PHE A 53 -14.52 -15.38 0.89
C PHE A 53 -13.68 -15.75 -0.34
N TYR A 54 -14.05 -15.25 -1.52
CA TYR A 54 -13.31 -15.42 -2.78
C TYR A 54 -12.47 -14.19 -3.16
N GLY A 55 -12.42 -13.21 -2.27
CA GLY A 55 -11.64 -11.98 -2.46
C GLY A 55 -10.34 -11.99 -1.67
N LEU A 56 -9.63 -10.87 -1.65
CA LEU A 56 -8.33 -10.75 -1.02
C LEU A 56 -8.14 -9.38 -0.35
N ASN A 57 -7.63 -9.39 0.88
CA ASN A 57 -7.05 -8.21 1.52
C ASN A 57 -5.54 -8.18 1.26
N VAL A 58 -5.06 -7.19 0.53
CA VAL A 58 -3.64 -6.91 0.30
C VAL A 58 -3.20 -5.83 1.30
N VAL A 59 -2.38 -6.18 2.28
CA VAL A 59 -2.14 -5.32 3.44
C VAL A 59 -0.65 -5.12 3.70
N CYS A 60 -0.27 -3.90 4.09
CA CYS A 60 1.12 -3.61 4.45
C CYS A 60 1.49 -4.25 5.78
N GLY A 61 2.24 -5.35 5.72
CA GLY A 61 2.71 -6.02 6.93
C GLY A 61 3.90 -5.33 7.61
N ASP A 62 4.49 -4.29 7.03
CA ASP A 62 5.50 -3.44 7.69
C ASP A 62 4.84 -2.37 8.57
N ASP A 63 3.54 -2.11 8.38
CA ASP A 63 2.80 -1.15 9.19
C ASP A 63 2.29 -1.80 10.48
N SER A 64 2.63 -1.19 11.62
CA SER A 64 2.27 -1.72 12.94
C SER A 64 0.79 -1.63 13.24
N GLY A 65 0.11 -0.58 12.73
CA GLY A 65 -1.33 -0.39 12.87
C GLY A 65 -2.08 -1.50 12.13
N VAL A 66 -1.72 -1.75 10.88
CA VAL A 66 -2.28 -2.85 10.08
C VAL A 66 -2.06 -4.20 10.78
N ARG A 67 -0.82 -4.51 11.23
CA ARG A 67 -0.51 -5.77 11.92
C ARG A 67 -1.38 -5.99 13.16
N ALA A 68 -1.63 -4.95 13.93
CA ALA A 68 -2.45 -5.04 15.13
C ALA A 68 -3.91 -5.43 14.83
N LEU A 69 -4.40 -5.15 13.62
CA LEU A 69 -5.77 -5.44 13.21
C LEU A 69 -5.95 -6.85 12.62
N LEU A 70 -4.90 -7.46 12.07
CA LEU A 70 -4.99 -8.75 11.37
C LEU A 70 -5.68 -9.87 12.20
N PRO A 71 -5.44 -10.03 13.51
CA PRO A 71 -6.14 -11.05 14.32
C PRO A 71 -7.65 -10.85 14.41
N ARG A 72 -8.15 -9.66 14.05
CA ARG A 72 -9.58 -9.28 14.08
C ARG A 72 -10.25 -9.45 12.72
N VAL A 73 -9.47 -9.69 11.65
CA VAL A 73 -9.98 -9.94 10.29
C VAL A 73 -10.46 -11.38 10.23
N LYS A 74 -11.79 -11.58 10.15
CA LYS A 74 -12.44 -12.90 10.24
C LYS A 74 -13.60 -12.97 9.26
N ALA A 75 -13.87 -14.19 8.80
CA ALA A 75 -15.12 -14.46 8.12
C ALA A 75 -16.33 -14.14 9.02
N PRO A 76 -17.48 -13.75 8.44
CA PRO A 76 -18.72 -13.56 9.20
C PRO A 76 -19.05 -14.80 10.06
N PRO A 77 -19.65 -14.65 11.26
CA PRO A 77 -19.93 -15.77 12.17
C PRO A 77 -20.74 -16.90 11.54
N GLN A 78 -21.58 -16.60 10.54
CA GLN A 78 -22.37 -17.60 9.79
C GLN A 78 -21.51 -18.41 8.82
N LEU A 79 -20.28 -18.00 8.56
CA LEU A 79 -19.35 -18.57 7.60
C LEU A 79 -17.97 -18.82 8.26
N GLU A 80 -17.96 -19.20 9.54
CA GLU A 80 -16.73 -19.42 10.34
C GLU A 80 -15.77 -20.45 9.72
N TYR A 81 -16.28 -21.31 8.82
CA TYR A 81 -15.49 -22.28 8.06
C TYR A 81 -14.77 -21.65 6.85
N LEU A 82 -15.07 -20.40 6.50
CA LEU A 82 -14.41 -19.68 5.43
C LEU A 82 -13.33 -18.76 6.00
N VAL A 83 -12.18 -18.75 5.37
CA VAL A 83 -11.08 -17.85 5.71
C VAL A 83 -11.17 -16.63 4.79
N VAL A 84 -11.07 -15.44 5.35
CA VAL A 84 -10.84 -14.22 4.57
C VAL A 84 -9.36 -14.21 4.22
N ASP A 85 -9.07 -14.30 2.93
CA ASP A 85 -7.69 -14.32 2.47
C ASP A 85 -7.00 -12.97 2.69
N VAL A 86 -5.78 -13.04 3.20
CA VAL A 86 -4.92 -11.89 3.47
C VAL A 86 -3.56 -12.14 2.84
N LEU A 87 -3.11 -11.19 2.02
CA LEU A 87 -1.76 -11.12 1.49
C LEU A 87 -1.02 -9.99 2.18
N THR A 88 -0.03 -10.32 3.02
CA THR A 88 0.86 -9.32 3.61
C THR A 88 1.97 -8.94 2.65
N TYR A 89 2.26 -7.64 2.54
CA TYR A 89 3.39 -7.16 1.74
C TYR A 89 4.28 -6.20 2.53
N GLY A 90 5.56 -6.14 2.15
CA GLY A 90 6.52 -5.24 2.79
C GLY A 90 7.98 -5.61 2.52
N PHE A 91 8.86 -5.08 3.35
CA PHE A 91 10.30 -5.42 3.34
C PHE A 91 10.63 -6.49 4.38
N ALA A 92 9.86 -6.58 5.45
CA ALA A 92 10.10 -7.55 6.51
C ALA A 92 9.99 -8.99 5.99
N ALA A 93 10.85 -9.87 6.52
CA ALA A 93 11.03 -11.23 6.01
C ALA A 93 9.79 -12.13 6.20
N ASP A 94 8.92 -11.76 7.11
CA ASP A 94 7.68 -12.47 7.43
C ASP A 94 6.47 -12.04 6.57
N ASN A 95 6.67 -11.11 5.61
CA ASN A 95 5.66 -10.81 4.61
C ASN A 95 5.66 -11.84 3.49
N GLN A 96 4.47 -12.20 3.01
CA GLN A 96 4.27 -13.14 1.90
C GLN A 96 4.73 -12.55 0.56
N LEU A 97 4.48 -11.25 0.32
CA LEU A 97 4.97 -10.51 -0.85
C LEU A 97 6.04 -9.51 -0.39
N ARG A 98 7.29 -9.73 -0.76
CA ARG A 98 8.42 -9.03 -0.16
C ARG A 98 9.27 -8.34 -1.19
N ALA A 99 9.72 -7.10 -0.87
CA ALA A 99 10.77 -6.43 -1.63
C ALA A 99 12.14 -6.61 -0.98
N VAL A 100 13.14 -6.89 -1.80
CA VAL A 100 14.55 -6.81 -1.44
C VAL A 100 15.18 -5.67 -2.25
N LEU A 101 15.57 -4.61 -1.56
CA LEU A 101 16.11 -3.42 -2.20
C LEU A 101 17.50 -3.71 -2.78
N LEU A 102 17.68 -3.40 -4.06
CA LEU A 102 18.96 -3.50 -4.78
C LEU A 102 19.62 -2.13 -4.90
N GLU A 103 18.84 -1.10 -5.27
CA GLU A 103 19.32 0.24 -5.53
C GLU A 103 18.26 1.26 -5.14
N SER A 104 18.69 2.36 -4.48
CA SER A 104 17.82 3.49 -4.18
C SER A 104 18.41 4.79 -4.78
N GLY A 105 17.52 5.65 -5.23
CA GLY A 105 17.83 6.92 -5.90
C GLY A 105 16.59 7.44 -6.58
N MET A 106 16.72 8.27 -7.60
CA MET A 106 15.58 8.75 -8.41
C MET A 106 14.81 7.60 -9.08
N THR A 107 15.47 6.48 -9.30
CA THR A 107 14.87 5.19 -9.67
C THR A 107 15.18 4.17 -8.59
N SER A 108 14.18 3.46 -8.13
CA SER A 108 14.34 2.37 -7.17
C SER A 108 14.37 1.04 -7.91
N ARG A 109 15.38 0.18 -7.63
CA ARG A 109 15.43 -1.19 -8.14
C ARG A 109 15.34 -2.17 -6.99
N PHE A 110 14.47 -3.16 -7.12
CA PHE A 110 14.24 -4.16 -6.08
C PHE A 110 13.79 -5.50 -6.66
N GLU A 111 14.14 -6.57 -5.96
CA GLU A 111 13.58 -7.89 -6.21
C GLU A 111 12.21 -8.01 -5.56
N VAL A 112 11.31 -8.74 -6.20
CA VAL A 112 10.03 -9.13 -5.63
C VAL A 112 10.04 -10.64 -5.37
N TRP A 113 9.68 -10.99 -4.16
CA TRP A 113 9.59 -12.37 -3.70
C TRP A 113 8.15 -12.65 -3.23
N ARG A 114 7.65 -13.82 -3.59
CA ARG A 114 6.39 -14.35 -3.05
C ARG A 114 6.75 -15.57 -2.21
N ASP A 115 6.55 -15.47 -0.90
CA ASP A 115 7.06 -16.44 0.06
C ASP A 115 8.58 -16.64 -0.16
N ASP A 116 9.04 -17.85 -0.48
CA ASP A 116 10.46 -18.16 -0.72
C ASP A 116 10.83 -18.15 -2.22
N GLN A 117 9.90 -17.78 -3.10
CA GLN A 117 10.14 -17.77 -4.55
C GLN A 117 10.41 -16.35 -5.06
N LYS A 118 11.56 -16.13 -5.71
CA LYS A 118 11.83 -14.89 -6.45
C LYS A 118 10.95 -14.85 -7.70
N LEU A 119 10.08 -13.82 -7.79
CA LEU A 119 9.26 -13.58 -8.98
C LEU A 119 10.05 -12.83 -10.07
N GLY A 120 10.90 -11.88 -9.67
CA GLY A 120 11.71 -11.11 -10.60
C GLY A 120 12.21 -9.81 -10.01
N GLU A 121 12.63 -8.88 -10.88
CA GLU A 121 13.11 -7.55 -10.52
C GLU A 121 12.18 -6.47 -11.07
N VAL A 122 12.03 -5.39 -10.32
CA VAL A 122 11.25 -4.21 -10.69
C VAL A 122 12.18 -3.00 -10.71
N SER A 123 12.06 -2.19 -11.76
CA SER A 123 12.65 -0.85 -11.85
C SER A 123 11.50 0.16 -11.79
N LEU A 124 11.40 0.89 -10.69
CA LEU A 124 10.37 1.88 -10.46
C LEU A 124 10.98 3.29 -10.60
N PRO A 125 10.55 4.12 -11.57
CA PRO A 125 11.11 5.46 -11.80
C PRO A 125 10.60 6.48 -10.77
N HIS A 126 10.54 6.05 -9.51
CA HIS A 126 10.13 6.86 -8.36
C HIS A 126 10.99 6.53 -7.15
N PRO A 127 11.49 7.55 -6.43
CA PRO A 127 12.29 7.38 -5.24
C PRO A 127 11.43 7.05 -4.01
N GLY A 128 12.07 6.49 -2.98
CA GLY A 128 11.51 6.33 -1.65
C GLY A 128 10.89 4.96 -1.38
N ARG A 129 11.12 4.49 -0.15
CA ARG A 129 10.63 3.18 0.31
C ARG A 129 9.11 3.05 0.26
N HIS A 130 8.39 4.15 0.53
CA HIS A 130 6.92 4.17 0.46
C HIS A 130 6.41 3.89 -0.96
N ASN A 131 7.11 4.35 -2.01
CA ASN A 131 6.74 4.04 -3.39
C ASN A 131 6.99 2.57 -3.75
N ILE A 132 8.02 1.94 -3.16
CA ILE A 132 8.22 0.49 -3.29
C ILE A 132 7.08 -0.29 -2.61
N LEU A 133 6.65 0.14 -1.42
CA LEU A 133 5.49 -0.45 -0.74
C LEU A 133 4.22 -0.31 -1.57
N ASN A 134 3.97 0.87 -2.14
CA ASN A 134 2.83 1.10 -3.04
C ASN A 134 2.91 0.21 -4.30
N ALA A 135 4.11 0.01 -4.86
CA ALA A 135 4.32 -0.90 -5.98
C ALA A 135 4.04 -2.36 -5.62
N LEU A 136 4.46 -2.81 -4.41
CA LEU A 136 4.12 -4.15 -3.91
C LEU A 136 2.61 -4.33 -3.73
N ALA A 137 1.92 -3.31 -3.20
CA ALA A 137 0.46 -3.32 -3.08
C ALA A 137 -0.22 -3.46 -4.45
N ALA A 138 0.25 -2.69 -5.44
CA ALA A 138 -0.26 -2.77 -6.81
C ALA A 138 0.00 -4.15 -7.44
N ILE A 139 1.20 -4.73 -7.25
CA ILE A 139 1.54 -6.10 -7.71
C ILE A 139 0.61 -7.12 -7.03
N GLY A 140 0.43 -7.03 -5.70
CA GLY A 140 -0.44 -7.93 -4.96
C GLY A 140 -1.89 -7.89 -5.45
N ALA A 141 -2.44 -6.69 -5.64
CA ALA A 141 -3.79 -6.53 -6.16
C ALA A 141 -3.93 -6.98 -7.62
N ALA A 142 -2.96 -6.66 -8.49
CA ALA A 142 -3.00 -7.02 -9.89
C ALA A 142 -2.88 -8.54 -10.10
N THR A 143 -1.96 -9.20 -9.37
CA THR A 143 -1.81 -10.66 -9.43
C THR A 143 -3.03 -11.40 -8.88
N ALA A 144 -3.72 -10.84 -7.88
CA ALA A 144 -5.00 -11.34 -7.40
C ALA A 144 -6.13 -11.18 -8.44
N ALA A 145 -5.97 -10.27 -9.40
CA ALA A 145 -6.88 -10.10 -10.54
C ALA A 145 -6.39 -10.84 -11.80
N ASP A 146 -5.57 -11.89 -11.64
CA ASP A 146 -5.02 -12.74 -12.71
C ASP A 146 -4.13 -11.98 -13.72
N ILE A 147 -3.54 -10.85 -13.33
CA ILE A 147 -2.57 -10.15 -14.17
C ILE A 147 -1.18 -10.74 -13.92
N PRO A 148 -0.48 -11.23 -14.95
CA PRO A 148 0.86 -11.78 -14.80
C PRO A 148 1.85 -10.77 -14.22
N PHE A 149 2.81 -11.24 -13.42
CA PHE A 149 3.83 -10.40 -12.78
C PHE A 149 4.60 -9.55 -13.79
N GLU A 150 4.93 -10.10 -14.97
CA GLU A 150 5.65 -9.41 -16.03
C GLU A 150 4.89 -8.16 -16.52
N ARG A 151 3.55 -8.23 -16.56
CA ARG A 151 2.71 -7.08 -16.91
C ARG A 151 2.71 -6.01 -15.81
N CYS A 152 2.80 -6.43 -14.55
CA CYS A 152 2.97 -5.49 -13.44
C CYS A 152 4.31 -4.74 -13.57
N VAL A 153 5.40 -5.47 -13.90
CA VAL A 153 6.73 -4.89 -14.11
C VAL A 153 6.71 -3.86 -15.25
N GLU A 154 6.13 -4.22 -16.41
CA GLU A 154 5.97 -3.31 -17.56
C GLU A 154 5.19 -2.03 -17.17
N GLY A 155 4.08 -2.18 -16.44
CA GLY A 155 3.25 -1.07 -15.98
C GLY A 155 4.00 -0.14 -15.04
N LEU A 156 4.70 -0.70 -14.05
CA LEU A 156 5.47 0.07 -13.07
C LEU A 156 6.66 0.80 -13.71
N ALA A 157 7.34 0.20 -14.68
CA ALA A 157 8.45 0.83 -15.39
C ALA A 157 8.02 2.06 -16.20
N THR A 158 6.76 2.11 -16.62
CA THR A 158 6.21 3.23 -17.40
C THR A 158 5.37 4.20 -16.57
N PHE A 159 5.21 3.93 -15.29
CA PHE A 159 4.42 4.78 -14.38
C PHE A 159 5.06 6.17 -14.24
N ARG A 160 4.27 7.21 -14.45
CA ARG A 160 4.72 8.61 -14.46
C ARG A 160 4.54 9.34 -13.13
N GLY A 161 4.07 8.61 -12.10
CA GLY A 161 3.74 9.20 -10.81
C GLY A 161 2.35 9.82 -10.76
N VAL A 162 2.02 10.37 -9.62
CA VAL A 162 0.82 11.14 -9.36
C VAL A 162 1.24 12.59 -9.14
N GLY A 163 0.51 13.54 -9.67
CA GLY A 163 0.79 14.96 -9.48
C GLY A 163 0.86 15.31 -7.99
N ARG A 164 1.80 16.15 -7.62
CA ARG A 164 2.06 16.56 -6.24
C ARG A 164 2.45 15.40 -5.28
N ARG A 165 3.06 14.32 -5.81
CA ARG A 165 3.67 13.25 -5.02
C ARG A 165 5.14 13.12 -5.41
N PHE A 166 6.03 13.80 -4.67
CA PHE A 166 7.44 13.96 -4.96
C PHE A 166 7.68 14.43 -6.42
N GLU A 167 6.85 15.36 -6.89
CA GLU A 167 6.84 15.80 -8.28
C GLU A 167 7.99 16.76 -8.56
N PHE A 168 8.89 16.41 -9.48
CA PHE A 168 9.94 17.30 -9.93
C PHE A 168 9.35 18.45 -10.75
N LYS A 169 9.52 19.69 -10.28
CA LYS A 169 9.04 20.91 -10.94
C LYS A 169 10.11 21.61 -11.74
N GLY A 170 11.37 21.33 -11.49
CA GLY A 170 12.50 21.92 -12.22
C GLY A 170 13.72 22.13 -11.36
N GLU A 171 14.77 22.64 -12.01
CA GLU A 171 16.02 23.03 -11.36
C GLU A 171 16.45 24.42 -11.84
N ARG A 172 16.90 25.25 -10.91
CA ARG A 172 17.49 26.56 -11.22
C ARG A 172 18.65 26.88 -10.31
N ASN A 173 19.79 27.24 -10.87
CA ASN A 173 21.02 27.59 -10.14
C ASN A 173 21.48 26.49 -9.16
N GLY A 174 21.32 25.22 -9.50
CA GLY A 174 21.65 24.09 -8.63
C GLY A 174 20.63 23.83 -7.52
N VAL A 175 19.47 24.50 -7.55
CA VAL A 175 18.37 24.25 -6.61
C VAL A 175 17.29 23.46 -7.32
N THR A 176 17.05 22.23 -6.87
CA THR A 176 15.96 21.37 -7.33
C THR A 176 14.67 21.73 -6.59
N VAL A 177 13.57 21.86 -7.33
CA VAL A 177 12.24 22.16 -6.79
C VAL A 177 11.36 20.92 -6.94
N ILE A 178 10.82 20.45 -5.81
CA ILE A 178 9.92 19.28 -5.72
C ILE A 178 8.63 19.73 -5.07
N ASP A 179 7.49 19.30 -5.61
CA ASP A 179 6.16 19.52 -5.05
C ASP A 179 5.61 18.21 -4.46
N ASP A 180 5.18 18.26 -3.20
CA ASP A 180 4.57 17.13 -2.51
C ASP A 180 3.35 17.60 -1.70
N TYR A 181 2.27 16.83 -1.74
CA TYR A 181 1.01 17.14 -1.05
C TYR A 181 1.04 16.70 0.42
N GLY A 182 2.10 16.03 0.86
CA GLY A 182 2.23 15.55 2.23
C GLY A 182 1.94 16.63 3.26
N HIS A 183 0.98 16.40 4.13
CA HIS A 183 0.55 17.29 5.21
C HIS A 183 0.48 16.58 6.56
N HIS A 184 0.40 15.27 6.58
CA HIS A 184 0.52 14.47 7.81
C HIS A 184 2.01 14.31 8.19
N PRO A 185 2.39 14.32 9.50
CA PRO A 185 3.77 14.20 9.93
C PRO A 185 4.54 13.03 9.36
N ALA A 186 3.90 11.85 9.23
CA ALA A 186 4.50 10.66 8.65
C ALA A 186 4.80 10.84 7.15
N GLU A 187 3.90 11.48 6.39
CA GLU A 187 4.09 11.78 4.97
C GLU A 187 5.25 12.75 4.77
N ILE A 188 5.30 13.84 5.55
CA ILE A 188 6.38 14.83 5.53
C ILE A 188 7.73 14.15 5.82
N ALA A 189 7.77 13.29 6.83
CA ALA A 189 8.99 12.56 7.18
C ALA A 189 9.45 11.63 6.04
N ALA A 190 8.53 10.92 5.38
CA ALA A 190 8.84 10.05 4.24
C ALA A 190 9.36 10.85 3.03
N THR A 191 8.73 12.00 2.72
CA THR A 191 9.16 12.91 1.65
C THR A 191 10.55 13.48 1.91
N LEU A 192 10.82 13.96 3.13
CA LEU A 192 12.14 14.48 3.51
C LEU A 192 13.22 13.40 3.53
N ALA A 193 12.89 12.17 3.96
CA ALA A 193 13.83 11.04 3.90
C ALA A 193 14.16 10.68 2.45
N THR A 194 13.19 10.76 1.56
CA THR A 194 13.39 10.54 0.11
C THR A 194 14.26 11.63 -0.51
N ALA A 195 14.06 12.90 -0.16
CA ALA A 195 14.82 14.03 -0.67
C ALA A 195 16.29 14.03 -0.23
N ARG A 196 16.67 13.23 0.78
CA ARG A 196 18.05 13.09 1.27
C ARG A 196 18.85 11.97 0.57
N GLN A 197 18.20 11.16 -0.26
CA GLN A 197 18.85 10.10 -1.06
C GLN A 197 19.49 10.65 -2.33
#